data_72df4766871fd9d0454ae3a084d156d1
#
_entry.id   72df4766871fd9d0454ae3a084d156d1
#
_cell.length_a   1.000
_cell.length_b   1.000
_cell.length_c   1.000
_cell.angle_alpha   90.00
_cell.angle_beta   90.00
_cell.angle_gamma   90.00
#
_symmetry.space_group_name_H-M   'P 1'
#
loop_
_entity.id
_entity.type
_entity.pdbx_description
1 polymer ?
#
loop_
_entity_poly.entity_id
_entity_poly.type
_entity_poly.pdbx_seq_one_letter_code
_entity_poly.pdbx_strand_id
1 'polypeptide(L)'
;MYKRQLLNSADSEYFQATKAQAMLALDAYPGGLQIGGGVNPDNAADYLAAGASHVIVTSYVFRDGHISWKNLEKMADAVGKEHLVLDLSCRKKEDAYYVVTDRWQKFTEEEVTLELMEKLGAYCDEFLIHAVDVEGKAKGIEVSLAKLLGEYNGHPVTYAGGVGSMEDIQTLKMAAGGKVDVTVGSALDLFGGTIPFEKLIGNL
;
A
#
# COMPACT_ATOMS: atom_id res chain seq x y z
N MET A 1 12.44 -1.00 0.03
CA MET A 1 11.52 -2.06 0.55
C MET A 1 10.71 -2.63 -0.60
N TYR A 2 10.64 -3.94 -0.76
CA TYR A 2 9.79 -4.57 -1.77
C TYR A 2 8.42 -4.87 -1.20
N LYS A 3 7.38 -4.80 -2.05
CA LYS A 3 6.01 -5.15 -1.65
C LYS A 3 5.52 -6.35 -2.46
N ARG A 4 4.97 -7.35 -1.80
CA ARG A 4 4.35 -8.53 -2.42
C ARG A 4 2.85 -8.54 -2.10
N GLN A 5 2.02 -8.69 -3.12
CA GLN A 5 0.57 -8.74 -2.93
C GLN A 5 -0.01 -10.07 -3.42
N LEU A 6 -0.83 -10.70 -2.57
CA LEU A 6 -1.62 -11.85 -2.94
C LEU A 6 -2.89 -11.36 -3.62
N LEU A 7 -2.97 -11.50 -4.94
CA LEU A 7 -4.11 -10.99 -5.72
C LEU A 7 -5.29 -11.96 -5.76
N ASN A 8 -5.05 -13.24 -5.50
CA ASN A 8 -6.10 -14.25 -5.47
C ASN A 8 -6.80 -14.25 -4.11
N SER A 9 -8.13 -14.29 -4.10
CA SER A 9 -8.92 -14.46 -2.87
C SER A 9 -8.70 -15.87 -2.27
N ALA A 10 -8.97 -16.02 -0.97
CA ALA A 10 -8.73 -17.28 -0.24
C ALA A 10 -9.52 -18.48 -0.80
N ASP A 11 -10.65 -18.23 -1.45
CA ASP A 11 -11.52 -19.19 -2.11
C ASP A 11 -11.13 -19.49 -3.58
N SER A 12 -10.11 -18.82 -4.11
CA SER A 12 -9.58 -19.11 -5.44
C SER A 12 -8.78 -20.41 -5.46
N GLU A 13 -8.95 -21.21 -6.49
CA GLU A 13 -8.13 -22.41 -6.74
C GLU A 13 -6.62 -22.11 -6.82
N TYR A 14 -6.27 -20.87 -7.21
CA TYR A 14 -4.88 -20.42 -7.33
C TYR A 14 -4.30 -19.86 -6.03
N PHE A 15 -5.10 -19.71 -4.98
CA PHE A 15 -4.65 -19.06 -3.74
C PHE A 15 -3.47 -19.77 -3.10
N GLN A 16 -3.54 -21.10 -2.98
CA GLN A 16 -2.49 -21.88 -2.33
C GLN A 16 -1.16 -21.79 -3.09
N ALA A 17 -1.19 -21.85 -4.42
CA ALA A 17 0.01 -21.70 -5.25
C ALA A 17 0.62 -20.29 -5.12
N THR A 18 -0.22 -19.27 -5.12
CA THR A 18 0.22 -17.87 -4.94
C THR A 18 0.78 -17.63 -3.55
N LYS A 19 0.14 -18.19 -2.52
CA LYS A 19 0.63 -18.12 -1.13
C LYS A 19 1.98 -18.82 -1.00
N ALA A 20 2.14 -20.03 -1.56
CA ALA A 20 3.40 -20.76 -1.52
C ALA A 20 4.55 -19.97 -2.17
N GLN A 21 4.31 -19.34 -3.32
CA GLN A 21 5.30 -18.47 -3.96
C GLN A 21 5.67 -17.24 -3.10
N ALA A 22 4.69 -16.65 -2.41
CA ALA A 22 4.94 -15.55 -1.50
C ALA A 22 5.80 -15.98 -0.31
N MET A 23 5.49 -17.14 0.29
CA MET A 23 6.28 -17.70 1.40
C MET A 23 7.74 -17.96 0.99
N LEU A 24 7.97 -18.52 -0.20
CA LEU A 24 9.33 -18.71 -0.74
C LEU A 24 10.06 -17.38 -0.92
N ALA A 25 9.39 -16.33 -1.38
CA ALA A 25 10.00 -15.01 -1.52
C ALA A 25 10.36 -14.39 -0.16
N LEU A 26 9.51 -14.55 0.85
CA LEU A 26 9.76 -14.08 2.21
C LEU A 26 10.96 -14.78 2.85
N ASP A 27 11.03 -16.11 2.70
CA ASP A 27 12.15 -16.93 3.19
C ASP A 27 13.48 -16.59 2.47
N ALA A 28 13.44 -16.31 1.17
CA ALA A 28 14.60 -15.94 0.39
C ALA A 28 15.16 -14.55 0.72
N TYR A 29 14.34 -13.65 1.24
CA TYR A 29 14.76 -12.29 1.58
C TYR A 29 14.11 -11.79 2.90
N PRO A 30 14.50 -12.39 4.05
CA PRO A 30 13.92 -12.05 5.35
C PRO A 30 14.10 -10.58 5.69
N GLY A 31 13.03 -9.93 6.16
CA GLY A 31 12.99 -8.51 6.48
C GLY A 31 12.98 -7.56 5.28
N GLY A 32 13.11 -8.08 4.06
CA GLY A 32 13.18 -7.25 2.85
C GLY A 32 11.86 -7.03 2.13
N LEU A 33 10.80 -7.75 2.51
CA LEU A 33 9.49 -7.66 1.86
C LEU A 33 8.38 -7.33 2.84
N GLN A 34 7.46 -6.50 2.39
CA GLN A 34 6.13 -6.34 2.97
C GLN A 34 5.14 -7.21 2.20
N ILE A 35 4.15 -7.80 2.88
CA ILE A 35 3.16 -8.67 2.26
C ILE A 35 1.74 -8.18 2.50
N GLY A 36 0.91 -8.17 1.44
CA GLY A 36 -0.49 -7.81 1.48
C GLY A 36 -1.37 -8.79 0.72
N GLY A 37 -2.68 -8.59 0.81
CA GLY A 37 -3.69 -9.41 0.13
C GLY A 37 -4.37 -10.39 1.07
N GLY A 38 -5.58 -10.04 1.53
CA GLY A 38 -6.39 -10.87 2.44
C GLY A 38 -5.81 -11.04 3.84
N VAL A 39 -4.90 -10.17 4.26
CA VAL A 39 -4.29 -10.21 5.60
C VAL A 39 -5.33 -9.87 6.66
N ASN A 40 -5.31 -10.65 7.73
CA ASN A 40 -6.15 -10.51 8.92
C ASN A 40 -5.41 -11.09 10.14
N PRO A 41 -5.93 -10.96 11.38
CA PRO A 41 -5.25 -11.45 12.57
C PRO A 41 -4.91 -12.95 12.57
N ASP A 42 -5.71 -13.76 11.86
CA ASP A 42 -5.54 -15.23 11.89
C ASP A 42 -4.36 -15.72 11.02
N ASN A 43 -3.90 -14.90 10.06
CA ASN A 43 -2.85 -15.27 9.11
C ASN A 43 -1.61 -14.36 9.14
N ALA A 44 -1.70 -13.21 9.78
CA ALA A 44 -0.65 -12.20 9.76
C ALA A 44 0.65 -12.68 10.42
N ALA A 45 0.54 -13.38 11.55
CA ALA A 45 1.70 -13.92 12.28
C ALA A 45 2.49 -14.92 11.44
N ASP A 46 1.83 -15.73 10.60
CA ASP A 46 2.49 -16.70 9.70
C ASP A 46 3.40 -16.00 8.71
N TYR A 47 2.97 -14.85 8.16
CA TYR A 47 3.76 -14.08 7.20
C TYR A 47 4.98 -13.42 7.85
N LEU A 48 4.81 -12.90 9.07
CA LEU A 48 5.94 -12.33 9.83
C LEU A 48 6.95 -13.44 10.19
N ALA A 49 6.47 -14.60 10.64
CA ALA A 49 7.33 -15.75 10.93
C ALA A 49 8.06 -16.29 9.70
N ALA A 50 7.48 -16.14 8.50
CA ALA A 50 8.11 -16.49 7.23
C ALA A 50 9.12 -15.44 6.73
N GLY A 51 9.31 -14.33 7.44
CA GLY A 51 10.30 -13.31 7.11
C GLY A 51 9.74 -12.01 6.53
N ALA A 52 8.43 -11.79 6.53
CA ALA A 52 7.90 -10.47 6.18
C ALA A 52 8.36 -9.42 7.19
N SER A 53 8.76 -8.23 6.70
CA SER A 53 9.04 -7.08 7.57
C SER A 53 7.75 -6.51 8.14
N HIS A 54 6.72 -6.42 7.30
CA HIS A 54 5.41 -5.88 7.64
C HIS A 54 4.31 -6.64 6.90
N VAL A 55 3.10 -6.56 7.45
CA VAL A 55 1.87 -6.97 6.78
C VAL A 55 1.08 -5.74 6.36
N ILE A 56 0.55 -5.76 5.12
CA ILE A 56 -0.26 -4.67 4.56
C ILE A 56 -1.73 -5.07 4.66
N VAL A 57 -2.51 -4.23 5.31
CA VAL A 57 -3.94 -4.48 5.56
C VAL A 57 -4.78 -3.41 4.89
N THR A 58 -5.82 -3.83 4.20
CA THR A 58 -6.79 -2.98 3.52
C THR A 58 -8.21 -3.27 4.03
N SER A 59 -8.89 -4.23 3.42
CA SER A 59 -10.33 -4.49 3.63
C SER A 59 -10.71 -4.96 5.04
N TYR A 60 -9.82 -5.61 5.77
CA TYR A 60 -10.13 -6.11 7.11
C TYR A 60 -10.48 -5.00 8.10
N VAL A 61 -9.85 -3.84 7.96
CA VAL A 61 -10.05 -2.68 8.85
C VAL A 61 -11.20 -1.77 8.42
N PHE A 62 -11.89 -2.10 7.32
CA PHE A 62 -13.09 -1.38 6.88
C PHE A 62 -14.34 -2.24 7.01
N ARG A 63 -15.43 -1.66 7.49
CA ARG A 63 -16.75 -2.28 7.56
C ARG A 63 -17.82 -1.26 7.27
N ASP A 64 -18.77 -1.65 6.42
CA ASP A 64 -19.96 -0.85 6.12
C ASP A 64 -19.65 0.61 5.71
N GLY A 65 -18.55 0.80 5.00
CA GLY A 65 -18.11 2.12 4.54
C GLY A 65 -17.34 2.95 5.57
N HIS A 66 -17.00 2.37 6.73
CA HIS A 66 -16.26 3.05 7.80
C HIS A 66 -15.05 2.26 8.28
N ILE A 67 -14.13 2.95 8.96
CA ILE A 67 -13.06 2.30 9.71
C ILE A 67 -13.65 1.53 10.88
N SER A 68 -13.34 0.24 10.93
CA SER A 68 -13.63 -0.60 12.09
C SER A 68 -12.48 -0.51 13.10
N TRP A 69 -12.55 0.43 14.01
CA TRP A 69 -11.54 0.63 15.07
C TRP A 69 -11.27 -0.65 15.84
N LYS A 70 -12.31 -1.42 16.14
CA LYS A 70 -12.19 -2.75 16.77
C LYS A 70 -11.34 -3.73 15.95
N ASN A 71 -11.46 -3.73 14.62
CA ASN A 71 -10.64 -4.60 13.77
C ASN A 71 -9.22 -4.06 13.64
N LEU A 72 -9.05 -2.74 13.63
CA LEU A 72 -7.73 -2.10 13.62
C LEU A 72 -6.95 -2.42 14.90
N GLU A 73 -7.59 -2.28 16.07
CA GLU A 73 -7.03 -2.69 17.36
C GLU A 73 -6.60 -4.16 17.34
N LYS A 74 -7.49 -5.07 16.88
CA LYS A 74 -7.15 -6.50 16.77
C LYS A 74 -5.97 -6.78 15.86
N MET A 75 -5.81 -6.02 14.76
CA MET A 75 -4.63 -6.17 13.90
C MET A 75 -3.36 -5.71 14.62
N ALA A 76 -3.40 -4.52 15.23
CA ALA A 76 -2.25 -4.00 15.98
C ALA A 76 -1.86 -4.91 17.15
N ASP A 77 -2.84 -5.49 17.86
CA ASP A 77 -2.59 -6.46 18.93
C ASP A 77 -1.97 -7.77 18.41
N ALA A 78 -2.36 -8.20 17.20
CA ALA A 78 -1.88 -9.47 16.64
C ALA A 78 -0.44 -9.42 16.13
N VAL A 79 0.01 -8.27 15.62
CA VAL A 79 1.32 -8.16 14.93
C VAL A 79 2.25 -7.09 15.51
N GLY A 80 1.76 -6.22 16.39
CA GLY A 80 2.43 -5.00 16.78
C GLY A 80 2.28 -3.91 15.71
N LYS A 81 2.15 -2.66 16.13
CA LYS A 81 2.03 -1.53 15.20
C LYS A 81 3.26 -1.37 14.30
N GLU A 82 4.43 -1.75 14.80
CA GLU A 82 5.74 -1.70 14.15
C GLU A 82 5.85 -2.66 12.94
N HIS A 83 4.88 -3.54 12.76
CA HIS A 83 4.81 -4.47 11.64
C HIS A 83 3.55 -4.28 10.78
N LEU A 84 2.78 -3.21 11.03
CA LEU A 84 1.52 -2.96 10.34
C LEU A 84 1.65 -1.80 9.35
N VAL A 85 1.31 -2.07 8.08
CA VAL A 85 1.10 -1.06 7.05
C VAL A 85 -0.38 -0.96 6.76
N LEU A 86 -0.94 0.24 6.79
CA LEU A 86 -2.33 0.50 6.40
C LEU A 86 -2.38 0.97 4.95
N ASP A 87 -3.06 0.19 4.09
CA ASP A 87 -3.34 0.57 2.71
C ASP A 87 -4.67 1.33 2.66
N LEU A 88 -4.58 2.62 2.35
CA LEU A 88 -5.70 3.51 2.10
C LEU A 88 -5.82 3.73 0.58
N SER A 89 -6.21 2.69 -0.15
CA SER A 89 -6.55 2.82 -1.57
C SER A 89 -7.66 3.85 -1.73
N CYS A 90 -7.45 4.89 -2.52
CA CYS A 90 -8.39 6.00 -2.59
C CYS A 90 -8.71 6.45 -4.02
N ARG A 91 -9.86 7.07 -4.16
CA ARG A 91 -10.33 7.70 -5.41
C ARG A 91 -10.81 9.10 -5.17
N LYS A 92 -10.65 9.94 -6.19
CA LYS A 92 -11.14 11.31 -6.15
C LYS A 92 -12.66 11.35 -6.31
N LYS A 93 -13.33 12.12 -5.43
CA LYS A 93 -14.75 12.45 -5.54
C LYS A 93 -14.87 13.94 -5.25
N GLU A 94 -15.32 14.71 -6.26
CA GLU A 94 -15.30 16.17 -6.21
C GLU A 94 -13.89 16.70 -5.95
N ASP A 95 -13.64 17.39 -4.87
CA ASP A 95 -12.34 17.98 -4.54
C ASP A 95 -11.56 17.19 -3.47
N ALA A 96 -12.08 16.03 -3.02
CA ALA A 96 -11.51 15.22 -1.95
C ALA A 96 -11.17 13.79 -2.41
N TYR A 97 -10.34 13.10 -1.63
CA TYR A 97 -9.99 11.69 -1.85
C TYR A 97 -10.65 10.85 -0.76
N TYR A 98 -11.41 9.84 -1.16
CA TYR A 98 -12.08 8.92 -0.25
C TYR A 98 -11.49 7.52 -0.38
N VAL A 99 -11.33 6.86 0.75
CA VAL A 99 -10.92 5.46 0.76
C VAL A 99 -11.96 4.62 0.02
N VAL A 100 -11.48 3.66 -0.77
CA VAL A 100 -12.33 2.73 -1.52
C VAL A 100 -12.01 1.29 -1.13
N THR A 101 -13.06 0.48 -1.09
CA THR A 101 -13.01 -0.93 -0.74
C THR A 101 -13.62 -1.79 -1.85
N ASP A 102 -13.73 -3.11 -1.62
CA ASP A 102 -14.38 -4.05 -2.52
C ASP A 102 -13.78 -3.99 -3.94
N ARG A 103 -12.44 -4.20 -4.04
CA ARG A 103 -11.68 -4.09 -5.29
C ARG A 103 -11.85 -2.72 -5.94
N TRP A 104 -11.81 -1.66 -5.12
CA TRP A 104 -11.91 -0.25 -5.51
C TRP A 104 -13.27 0.19 -6.06
N GLN A 105 -14.31 -0.63 -5.90
CA GLN A 105 -15.64 -0.35 -6.46
C GLN A 105 -16.54 0.45 -5.55
N LYS A 106 -16.31 0.40 -4.22
CA LYS A 106 -17.15 1.08 -3.25
C LYS A 106 -16.39 2.19 -2.55
N PHE A 107 -16.95 3.39 -2.61
CA PHE A 107 -16.51 4.49 -1.76
C PHE A 107 -16.91 4.20 -0.31
N THR A 108 -16.00 4.54 0.59
CA THR A 108 -16.30 4.67 2.01
C THR A 108 -16.70 6.11 2.33
N GLU A 109 -17.04 6.38 3.58
CA GLU A 109 -17.25 7.73 4.10
C GLU A 109 -15.96 8.35 4.67
N GLU A 110 -14.85 7.63 4.57
CA GLU A 110 -13.56 8.04 5.10
C GLU A 110 -12.77 8.85 4.06
N GLU A 111 -12.68 10.14 4.28
CA GLU A 111 -11.85 11.04 3.49
C GLU A 111 -10.38 10.91 3.92
N VAL A 112 -9.46 10.84 2.96
CA VAL A 112 -8.00 10.83 3.22
C VAL A 112 -7.59 12.26 3.61
N THR A 113 -7.50 12.51 4.90
CA THR A 113 -7.09 13.79 5.48
C THR A 113 -5.90 13.59 6.41
N LEU A 114 -5.17 14.67 6.69
CA LEU A 114 -4.07 14.65 7.67
C LEU A 114 -4.58 14.21 9.05
N GLU A 115 -5.77 14.68 9.44
CA GLU A 115 -6.38 14.31 10.73
C GLU A 115 -6.69 12.81 10.81
N LEU A 116 -7.20 12.22 9.73
CA LEU A 116 -7.43 10.77 9.67
C LEU A 116 -6.11 10.01 9.77
N MET A 117 -5.09 10.43 9.02
CA MET A 117 -3.77 9.80 9.05
C MET A 117 -3.11 9.90 10.43
N GLU A 118 -3.22 11.03 11.13
CA GLU A 118 -2.75 11.17 12.50
C GLU A 118 -3.43 10.17 13.45
N LYS A 119 -4.76 10.02 13.36
CA LYS A 119 -5.51 9.05 14.18
C LYS A 119 -5.09 7.60 13.90
N LEU A 120 -4.93 7.25 12.63
CA LEU A 120 -4.55 5.90 12.20
C LEU A 120 -3.07 5.60 12.49
N GLY A 121 -2.20 6.61 12.50
CA GLY A 121 -0.77 6.47 12.80
C GLY A 121 -0.47 5.93 14.20
N ALA A 122 -1.43 6.01 15.14
CA ALA A 122 -1.28 5.35 16.43
C ALA A 122 -1.22 3.82 16.34
N TYR A 123 -1.67 3.24 15.22
CA TYR A 123 -1.85 1.80 15.03
C TYR A 123 -0.92 1.18 13.98
N CYS A 124 -0.18 1.97 13.22
CA CYS A 124 0.67 1.45 12.13
C CYS A 124 2.04 2.10 12.11
N ASP A 125 2.95 1.51 11.34
CA ASP A 125 4.30 2.03 11.10
C ASP A 125 4.42 2.78 9.77
N GLU A 126 3.60 2.43 8.79
CA GLU A 126 3.63 3.01 7.44
C GLU A 126 2.22 3.10 6.85
N PHE A 127 2.00 4.10 6.00
CA PHE A 127 0.84 4.18 5.11
C PHE A 127 1.22 3.82 3.67
N LEU A 128 0.44 2.96 3.03
CA LEU A 128 0.44 2.77 1.59
C LEU A 128 -0.80 3.47 1.01
N ILE A 129 -0.58 4.52 0.23
CA ILE A 129 -1.68 5.31 -0.36
C ILE A 129 -1.74 5.01 -1.86
N HIS A 130 -2.78 4.30 -2.27
CA HIS A 130 -2.95 3.87 -3.64
C HIS A 130 -3.92 4.80 -4.38
N ALA A 131 -3.41 5.57 -5.35
CA ALA A 131 -4.19 6.44 -6.21
C ALA A 131 -4.87 5.61 -7.32
N VAL A 132 -6.04 5.09 -7.04
CA VAL A 132 -6.75 4.11 -7.89
C VAL A 132 -7.13 4.67 -9.26
N ASP A 133 -7.48 5.95 -9.34
CA ASP A 133 -7.95 6.57 -10.59
C ASP A 133 -6.89 6.63 -11.68
N VAL A 134 -5.61 6.55 -11.32
CA VAL A 134 -4.47 6.55 -12.26
C VAL A 134 -3.77 5.19 -12.34
N GLU A 135 -4.18 4.21 -11.53
CA GLU A 135 -3.55 2.89 -11.50
C GLU A 135 -3.64 2.17 -12.86
N GLY A 136 -2.53 1.56 -13.26
CA GLY A 136 -2.41 0.81 -14.52
C GLY A 136 -2.50 1.64 -15.80
N LYS A 137 -2.65 2.96 -15.71
CA LYS A 137 -2.83 3.83 -16.89
C LYS A 137 -1.51 4.40 -17.42
N ALA A 138 -0.43 4.38 -16.63
CA ALA A 138 0.87 4.98 -16.96
C ALA A 138 0.73 6.42 -17.54
N LYS A 139 -0.17 7.22 -16.97
CA LYS A 139 -0.49 8.59 -17.42
C LYS A 139 -0.06 9.68 -16.44
N GLY A 140 0.85 9.34 -15.57
CA GLY A 140 1.33 10.20 -14.50
C GLY A 140 0.62 9.99 -13.17
N ILE A 141 1.16 10.61 -12.14
CA ILE A 141 0.70 10.54 -10.77
C ILE A 141 -0.49 11.48 -10.50
N GLU A 142 -1.19 11.26 -9.40
CA GLU A 142 -2.20 12.18 -8.87
C GLU A 142 -1.52 13.29 -8.04
N VAL A 143 -1.17 14.39 -8.69
CA VAL A 143 -0.36 15.48 -8.11
C VAL A 143 -1.02 16.11 -6.87
N SER A 144 -2.35 16.28 -6.90
CA SER A 144 -3.08 16.86 -5.76
C SER A 144 -2.99 15.97 -4.53
N LEU A 145 -3.11 14.65 -4.71
CA LEU A 145 -2.92 13.68 -3.64
C LEU A 145 -1.47 13.71 -3.13
N ALA A 146 -0.49 13.73 -4.04
CA ALA A 146 0.93 13.79 -3.66
C ALA A 146 1.24 15.03 -2.79
N LYS A 147 0.65 16.19 -3.10
CA LYS A 147 0.79 17.39 -2.27
C LYS A 147 0.20 17.22 -0.89
N LEU A 148 -1.02 16.69 -0.79
CA LEU A 148 -1.68 16.39 0.49
C LEU A 148 -0.80 15.48 1.35
N LEU A 149 -0.29 14.39 0.77
CA LEU A 149 0.57 13.44 1.49
C LEU A 149 1.90 14.07 1.93
N GLY A 150 2.47 14.98 1.14
CA GLY A 150 3.68 15.72 1.50
C GLY A 150 3.53 16.67 2.70
N GLU A 151 2.31 17.03 3.08
CA GLU A 151 2.02 17.82 4.28
C GLU A 151 2.00 16.97 5.57
N TYR A 152 1.85 15.65 5.45
CA TYR A 152 1.88 14.74 6.59
C TYR A 152 3.30 14.62 7.17
N ASN A 153 3.41 14.70 8.51
CA ASN A 153 4.70 14.66 9.20
C ASN A 153 4.80 13.53 10.25
N GLY A 154 3.88 12.57 10.20
CA GLY A 154 3.90 11.42 11.10
C GLY A 154 4.73 10.26 10.55
N HIS A 155 4.10 9.12 10.32
CA HIS A 155 4.75 7.91 9.82
C HIS A 155 5.13 7.99 8.34
N PRO A 156 6.05 7.13 7.84
CA PRO A 156 6.35 7.00 6.42
C PRO A 156 5.09 6.80 5.58
N VAL A 157 5.06 7.42 4.41
CA VAL A 157 3.99 7.29 3.43
C VAL A 157 4.57 6.82 2.12
N THR A 158 4.06 5.72 1.59
CA THR A 158 4.38 5.23 0.25
C THR A 158 3.21 5.49 -0.69
N TYR A 159 3.44 6.26 -1.75
CA TYR A 159 2.49 6.48 -2.82
C TYR A 159 2.53 5.34 -3.84
N ALA A 160 1.37 4.90 -4.33
CA ALA A 160 1.23 3.94 -5.41
C ALA A 160 0.21 4.44 -6.45
N GLY A 161 0.45 4.13 -7.73
CA GLY A 161 -0.46 4.41 -8.83
C GLY A 161 0.07 5.41 -9.85
N GLY A 162 -0.18 5.13 -11.12
CA GLY A 162 0.04 6.03 -12.25
C GLY A 162 1.49 6.23 -12.71
N VAL A 163 2.48 5.83 -11.95
CA VAL A 163 3.90 5.97 -12.32
C VAL A 163 4.20 5.18 -13.58
N GLY A 164 4.55 5.87 -14.66
CA GLY A 164 4.90 5.29 -15.96
C GLY A 164 6.29 5.67 -16.44
N SER A 165 6.95 6.64 -15.79
CA SER A 165 8.25 7.16 -16.19
C SER A 165 9.08 7.63 -15.00
N MET A 166 10.37 7.88 -15.23
CA MET A 166 11.25 8.51 -14.23
C MET A 166 10.84 9.95 -13.94
N GLU A 167 10.26 10.65 -14.91
CA GLU A 167 9.71 11.99 -14.76
C GLU A 167 8.53 12.03 -13.78
N ASP A 168 7.70 10.98 -13.75
CA ASP A 168 6.62 10.86 -12.78
C ASP A 168 7.15 10.75 -11.36
N ILE A 169 8.24 10.01 -11.15
CA ILE A 169 8.92 9.91 -9.86
C ILE A 169 9.46 11.27 -9.41
N GLN A 170 10.07 12.03 -10.32
CA GLN A 170 10.54 13.38 -10.02
C GLN A 170 9.36 14.34 -9.73
N THR A 171 8.26 14.20 -10.45
CA THR A 171 7.04 14.98 -10.21
C THR A 171 6.47 14.68 -8.83
N LEU A 172 6.42 13.39 -8.42
CA LEU A 172 6.01 13.01 -7.07
C LEU A 172 6.92 13.64 -6.01
N LYS A 173 8.23 13.50 -6.19
CA LYS A 173 9.22 14.04 -5.26
C LYS A 173 9.08 15.56 -5.08
N MET A 174 8.89 16.30 -6.18
CA MET A 174 8.65 17.74 -6.12
C MET A 174 7.31 18.08 -5.45
N ALA A 175 6.23 17.41 -5.85
CA ALA A 175 4.89 17.67 -5.32
C ALA A 175 4.76 17.41 -3.83
N ALA A 176 5.40 16.34 -3.34
CA ALA A 176 5.37 15.92 -1.94
C ALA A 176 6.54 16.47 -1.09
N GLY A 177 7.36 17.37 -1.65
CA GLY A 177 8.51 17.95 -0.93
C GLY A 177 9.57 16.93 -0.52
N GLY A 178 9.66 15.79 -1.23
CA GLY A 178 10.61 14.72 -0.96
C GLY A 178 10.28 13.84 0.26
N LYS A 179 9.09 13.96 0.83
CA LYS A 179 8.69 13.26 2.07
C LYS A 179 7.93 11.94 1.83
N VAL A 180 7.53 11.68 0.60
CA VAL A 180 6.70 10.52 0.25
C VAL A 180 7.51 9.57 -0.60
N ASP A 181 7.55 8.31 -0.19
CA ASP A 181 8.13 7.22 -0.95
C ASP A 181 7.23 6.80 -2.12
N VAL A 182 7.76 6.03 -3.05
CA VAL A 182 7.02 5.58 -4.23
C VAL A 182 7.12 4.09 -4.43
N THR A 183 6.00 3.46 -4.76
CA THR A 183 5.97 2.10 -5.28
C THR A 183 5.83 2.14 -6.80
N VAL A 184 6.69 1.40 -7.49
CA VAL A 184 6.66 1.20 -8.95
C VAL A 184 6.38 -0.27 -9.23
N GLY A 185 5.34 -0.55 -9.99
CA GLY A 185 4.90 -1.90 -10.34
C GLY A 185 5.03 -2.18 -11.84
N SER A 186 3.92 -2.21 -12.55
CA SER A 186 3.82 -2.58 -13.97
C SER A 186 4.69 -1.74 -14.93
N ALA A 187 5.15 -0.57 -14.52
CA ALA A 187 6.05 0.25 -15.30
C ALA A 187 7.50 -0.24 -15.32
N LEU A 188 7.88 -1.18 -14.43
CA LEU A 188 9.22 -1.78 -14.44
C LEU A 188 9.40 -2.73 -15.63
N ASP A 189 10.61 -2.76 -16.17
CA ASP A 189 11.03 -3.70 -17.23
C ASP A 189 10.83 -5.18 -16.82
N LEU A 190 10.98 -5.50 -15.54
CA LEU A 190 10.69 -6.82 -14.97
C LEU A 190 9.24 -7.30 -15.22
N PHE A 191 8.31 -6.38 -15.46
CA PHE A 191 6.90 -6.66 -15.72
C PHE A 191 6.45 -6.22 -17.12
N GLY A 192 7.43 -5.97 -18.02
CA GLY A 192 7.15 -5.53 -19.39
C GLY A 192 6.98 -4.02 -19.55
N GLY A 193 7.26 -3.23 -18.52
CA GLY A 193 7.29 -1.77 -18.58
C GLY A 193 8.60 -1.22 -19.17
N THR A 194 8.79 0.09 -19.05
CA THR A 194 9.93 0.80 -19.67
C THR A 194 10.94 1.35 -18.66
N ILE A 195 10.65 1.28 -17.36
CA ILE A 195 11.57 1.75 -16.32
C ILE A 195 12.54 0.61 -15.98
N PRO A 196 13.85 0.76 -16.24
CA PRO A 196 14.83 -0.26 -15.87
C PRO A 196 14.92 -0.38 -14.33
N PHE A 197 14.71 -1.58 -13.81
CA PHE A 197 14.77 -1.86 -12.37
C PHE A 197 16.11 -1.46 -11.77
N GLU A 198 17.22 -1.85 -12.43
CA GLU A 198 18.58 -1.52 -11.96
C GLU A 198 18.83 -0.01 -11.86
N LYS A 199 18.26 0.77 -12.80
CA LYS A 199 18.36 2.22 -12.77
C LYS A 199 17.58 2.83 -11.63
N LEU A 200 16.41 2.24 -11.29
CA LEU A 200 15.60 2.71 -10.18
C LEU A 200 16.31 2.50 -8.85
N ILE A 201 16.81 1.29 -8.58
CA ILE A 201 17.50 0.97 -7.32
C ILE A 201 18.86 1.64 -7.17
N GLY A 202 19.55 1.93 -8.28
CA GLY A 202 20.85 2.63 -8.29
C GLY A 202 20.75 4.13 -7.98
N ASN A 203 19.54 4.70 -7.92
CA ASN A 203 19.29 6.11 -7.61
C ASN A 203 18.59 6.30 -6.24
N LEU A 204 18.45 5.26 -5.45
CA LEU A 204 18.02 5.27 -4.05
C LEU A 204 19.25 5.30 -3.15
#